data_120046316cdca28336fad586cfa6a980
#
_entry.id   120046316cdca28336fad586cfa6a980
#
_cell.length_a   1.000
_cell.length_b   1.000
_cell.length_c   1.000
_cell.angle_alpha   90.00
_cell.angle_beta   90.00
_cell.angle_gamma   90.00
#
_symmetry.space_group_name_H-M   'P 1'
#
loop_
_entity.id
_entity.type
_entity.pdbx_description
1 polymer ?
#
loop_
_entity_poly.entity_id
_entity_poly.type
_entity_poly.pdbx_seq_one_letter_code
_entity_poly.pdbx_strand_id
1 'polypeptide(L)'
;MNFEMSKNAEPNELSIQPFTEVLLSNEIKDIGIDVSEVFLDSYLDDMAILQDLPALKSFVAVGKTVKNIQAWFEWKNQLAFLSQLKKGRIDEEGLKKRNKAYRNKEKWVLREVEALVVHMSKYTVVEKAKLQAELYIDLINGVITQNRFSECLDILLHLFLSDIPHLLEIYQAEVDANLTEADWLNLNKKINTKFDATICRRLMAVGLLHQLHPMSFGFSMDNYFVTSDTGKYFCSIIQRCISVESDEDF
;
A
#
# COMPACT_ATOMS: atom_id res chain seq x y z
N MET A 1 -44.74 13.03 -5.92
CA MET A 1 -43.40 12.73 -6.46
C MET A 1 -42.61 12.09 -5.33
N ASN A 2 -42.70 10.75 -5.22
CA ASN A 2 -42.06 10.00 -4.15
C ASN A 2 -40.63 9.68 -4.61
N PHE A 3 -39.63 10.32 -3.97
CA PHE A 3 -38.25 9.89 -4.04
C PHE A 3 -38.07 8.65 -3.13
N GLU A 4 -38.07 7.47 -3.72
CA GLU A 4 -37.57 6.29 -3.05
C GLU A 4 -36.07 6.47 -2.83
N MET A 5 -35.69 6.66 -1.57
CA MET A 5 -34.30 6.57 -1.14
C MET A 5 -33.80 5.15 -1.45
N SER A 6 -32.92 5.06 -2.43
CA SER A 6 -32.16 3.86 -2.74
C SER A 6 -31.46 3.39 -1.45
N LYS A 7 -31.82 2.19 -0.99
CA LYS A 7 -31.14 1.49 0.10
C LYS A 7 -29.64 1.49 -0.17
N ASN A 8 -28.87 1.97 0.80
CA ASN A 8 -27.41 1.87 0.82
C ASN A 8 -27.02 0.43 0.46
N ALA A 9 -26.35 0.25 -0.67
CA ALA A 9 -25.74 -1.01 -1.01
C ALA A 9 -24.64 -1.27 0.03
N GLU A 10 -24.83 -2.29 0.84
CA GLU A 10 -23.75 -2.84 1.68
C GLU A 10 -22.54 -3.17 0.79
N PRO A 11 -21.31 -3.02 1.29
CA PRO A 11 -20.12 -3.34 0.51
C PRO A 11 -20.28 -4.76 -0.04
N ASN A 12 -20.09 -4.90 -1.33
CA ASN A 12 -20.48 -6.05 -2.14
C ASN A 12 -19.85 -7.33 -1.58
N GLU A 13 -20.59 -8.11 -0.77
CA GLU A 13 -20.17 -9.45 -0.28
C GLU A 13 -19.65 -10.34 -1.43
N LEU A 14 -20.12 -10.07 -2.66
CA LEU A 14 -19.74 -10.77 -3.88
C LEU A 14 -18.24 -10.59 -4.27
N SER A 15 -17.54 -9.54 -3.82
CA SER A 15 -16.13 -9.33 -4.17
C SER A 15 -15.15 -9.80 -3.07
N ILE A 16 -15.60 -9.83 -1.81
CA ILE A 16 -14.74 -10.16 -0.65
C ILE A 16 -14.37 -11.64 -0.64
N GLN A 17 -15.33 -12.53 -0.87
CA GLN A 17 -15.08 -13.97 -0.79
C GLN A 17 -14.12 -14.46 -1.88
N PRO A 18 -14.30 -14.16 -3.19
CA PRO A 18 -13.34 -14.56 -4.22
C PRO A 18 -11.94 -13.98 -4.00
N PHE A 19 -11.83 -12.71 -3.58
CA PHE A 19 -10.55 -12.10 -3.22
C PHE A 19 -9.85 -12.87 -2.10
N THR A 20 -10.59 -13.20 -1.04
CA THR A 20 -10.05 -13.90 0.12
C THR A 20 -9.62 -15.33 -0.21
N GLU A 21 -10.36 -16.01 -1.06
CA GLU A 21 -10.02 -17.35 -1.54
C GLU A 21 -8.70 -17.34 -2.30
N VAL A 22 -8.48 -16.36 -3.16
CA VAL A 22 -7.19 -16.18 -3.86
C VAL A 22 -6.09 -15.77 -2.88
N LEU A 23 -6.34 -14.78 -2.01
CA LEU A 23 -5.37 -14.25 -1.05
C LEU A 23 -4.77 -15.34 -0.14
N LEU A 24 -5.61 -16.27 0.31
CA LEU A 24 -5.22 -17.31 1.26
C LEU A 24 -4.95 -18.66 0.60
N SER A 25 -5.02 -18.75 -0.72
CA SER A 25 -4.71 -19.97 -1.48
C SER A 25 -3.19 -20.10 -1.68
N ASN A 26 -2.75 -21.31 -1.94
CA ASN A 26 -1.37 -21.56 -2.43
C ASN A 26 -1.20 -21.08 -3.88
N GLU A 27 -2.29 -20.78 -4.58
CA GLU A 27 -2.33 -20.34 -5.98
C GLU A 27 -1.75 -18.94 -6.18
N ILE A 28 -1.56 -18.15 -5.08
CA ILE A 28 -0.91 -16.83 -5.16
C ILE A 28 0.44 -16.90 -5.89
N LYS A 29 1.20 -17.99 -5.71
CA LYS A 29 2.50 -18.17 -6.36
C LYS A 29 2.38 -18.43 -7.86
N ASP A 30 1.23 -18.96 -8.30
CA ASP A 30 0.98 -19.37 -9.68
C ASP A 30 0.26 -18.27 -10.50
N ILE A 31 -0.04 -17.12 -9.87
CA ILE A 31 -0.66 -15.98 -10.57
C ILE A 31 0.34 -15.43 -11.59
N GLY A 32 0.19 -15.84 -12.87
CA GLY A 32 1.03 -15.37 -13.99
C GLY A 32 0.73 -13.94 -14.46
N ILE A 33 0.24 -13.05 -13.59
CA ILE A 33 -0.24 -11.73 -13.98
C ILE A 33 0.82 -10.68 -13.69
N ASP A 34 1.37 -10.11 -14.74
CA ASP A 34 2.05 -8.83 -14.66
C ASP A 34 1.00 -7.73 -14.77
N VAL A 35 0.77 -7.03 -13.65
CA VAL A 35 -0.24 -5.97 -13.55
C VAL A 35 0.46 -4.62 -13.60
N SER A 36 1.09 -4.31 -14.73
CA SER A 36 1.41 -2.94 -15.06
C SER A 36 0.10 -2.19 -15.41
N GLU A 37 0.03 -0.91 -15.13
CA GLU A 37 -1.19 -0.11 -15.30
C GLU A 37 -1.72 -0.14 -16.74
N VAL A 38 -0.83 -0.26 -17.71
CA VAL A 38 -1.13 -0.39 -19.16
C VAL A 38 -1.82 -1.74 -19.48
N PHE A 39 -1.52 -2.78 -18.72
CA PHE A 39 -2.06 -4.12 -18.92
C PHE A 39 -3.48 -4.28 -18.38
N LEU A 40 -3.86 -3.57 -17.32
CA LEU A 40 -5.19 -3.73 -16.71
C LEU A 40 -6.33 -3.45 -17.68
N ASP A 41 -6.17 -2.49 -18.59
CA ASP A 41 -7.20 -2.13 -19.57
C ASP A 41 -7.20 -3.07 -20.80
N SER A 42 -6.02 -3.63 -21.19
CA SER A 42 -5.91 -4.60 -22.30
C SER A 42 -6.18 -6.04 -21.85
N TYR A 43 -5.92 -6.39 -20.58
CA TYR A 43 -6.10 -7.76 -20.05
C TYR A 43 -7.55 -8.21 -19.93
N LEU A 44 -8.48 -7.28 -19.87
CA LEU A 44 -9.91 -7.64 -19.86
C LEU A 44 -10.35 -8.31 -21.16
N ASP A 45 -9.66 -8.03 -22.27
CA ASP A 45 -9.93 -8.65 -23.57
C ASP A 45 -9.21 -10.00 -23.77
N ASP A 46 -8.07 -10.21 -23.06
CA ASP A 46 -7.19 -11.38 -23.26
C ASP A 46 -7.19 -12.38 -22.09
N MET A 47 -8.26 -12.44 -21.32
CA MET A 47 -8.38 -13.25 -20.09
C MET A 47 -8.32 -14.79 -20.27
N ALA A 48 -7.93 -15.29 -21.43
CA ALA A 48 -7.74 -16.72 -21.66
C ALA A 48 -6.64 -17.33 -20.78
N ILE A 49 -5.63 -16.55 -20.41
CA ILE A 49 -4.46 -17.01 -19.63
C ILE A 49 -4.80 -17.26 -18.14
N LEU A 50 -5.85 -16.63 -17.62
CA LEU A 50 -6.24 -16.75 -16.20
C LEU A 50 -7.21 -17.92 -15.92
N GLN A 51 -7.54 -18.70 -16.95
CA GLN A 51 -8.60 -19.71 -16.85
C GLN A 51 -8.15 -21.00 -16.14
N ASP A 52 -6.87 -21.17 -15.90
CA ASP A 52 -6.33 -22.43 -15.37
C ASP A 52 -6.33 -22.52 -13.83
N LEU A 53 -6.57 -21.39 -13.13
CA LEU A 53 -6.58 -21.33 -11.68
C LEU A 53 -8.00 -21.10 -11.13
N PRO A 54 -8.61 -22.09 -10.44
CA PRO A 54 -10.03 -22.04 -10.05
C PRO A 54 -10.41 -20.82 -9.19
N ALA A 55 -9.60 -20.44 -8.21
CA ALA A 55 -9.86 -19.30 -7.34
C ALA A 55 -9.76 -17.98 -8.10
N LEU A 56 -8.75 -17.84 -8.95
CA LEU A 56 -8.57 -16.68 -9.82
C LEU A 56 -9.69 -16.55 -10.85
N LYS A 57 -10.16 -17.67 -11.40
CA LYS A 57 -11.28 -17.69 -12.33
C LYS A 57 -12.54 -17.09 -11.73
N SER A 58 -12.83 -17.41 -10.48
CA SER A 58 -13.97 -16.84 -9.75
C SER A 58 -13.80 -15.34 -9.53
N PHE A 59 -12.61 -14.90 -9.13
CA PHE A 59 -12.29 -13.49 -8.91
C PHE A 59 -12.38 -12.67 -10.22
N VAL A 60 -11.85 -13.18 -11.31
CA VAL A 60 -11.92 -12.56 -12.64
C VAL A 60 -13.35 -12.51 -13.18
N ALA A 61 -14.15 -13.56 -12.95
CA ALA A 61 -15.56 -13.55 -13.34
C ALA A 61 -16.35 -12.41 -12.67
N VAL A 62 -16.02 -12.10 -11.40
CA VAL A 62 -16.59 -10.93 -10.71
C VAL A 62 -16.22 -9.64 -11.43
N GLY A 63 -14.96 -9.43 -11.81
CA GLY A 63 -14.52 -8.26 -12.55
C GLY A 63 -15.29 -8.02 -13.85
N LYS A 64 -15.60 -9.09 -14.60
CA LYS A 64 -16.41 -9.02 -15.85
C LYS A 64 -17.86 -8.59 -15.62
N THR A 65 -18.41 -8.80 -14.44
CA THR A 65 -19.80 -8.45 -14.12
C THR A 65 -19.95 -7.06 -13.51
N VAL A 66 -18.82 -6.38 -13.22
CA VAL A 66 -18.80 -5.07 -12.58
C VAL A 66 -19.36 -4.01 -13.53
N LYS A 67 -20.50 -3.42 -13.15
CA LYS A 67 -21.17 -2.34 -13.90
C LYS A 67 -21.01 -0.96 -13.28
N ASN A 68 -20.41 -0.90 -12.08
CA ASN A 68 -20.26 0.32 -11.31
C ASN A 68 -18.78 0.74 -11.28
N ILE A 69 -18.49 2.00 -11.55
CA ILE A 69 -17.13 2.56 -11.56
C ILE A 69 -16.40 2.31 -10.24
N GLN A 70 -17.07 2.48 -9.10
CA GLN A 70 -16.45 2.26 -7.79
C GLN A 70 -16.04 0.80 -7.62
N ALA A 71 -16.93 -0.15 -7.92
CA ALA A 71 -16.61 -1.57 -7.82
C ALA A 71 -15.51 -2.00 -8.82
N TRP A 72 -15.39 -1.30 -9.96
CA TRP A 72 -14.28 -1.44 -10.89
C TRP A 72 -12.94 -1.05 -10.25
N PHE A 73 -12.87 0.13 -9.60
CA PHE A 73 -11.66 0.55 -8.88
C PHE A 73 -11.31 -0.39 -7.73
N GLU A 74 -12.30 -0.87 -6.98
CA GLU A 74 -12.09 -1.85 -5.93
C GLU A 74 -11.46 -3.14 -6.47
N TRP A 75 -11.98 -3.64 -7.57
CA TRP A 75 -11.46 -4.84 -8.23
C TRP A 75 -10.04 -4.62 -8.76
N LYS A 76 -9.76 -3.49 -9.43
CA LYS A 76 -8.41 -3.11 -9.88
C LYS A 76 -7.41 -3.07 -8.71
N ASN A 77 -7.79 -2.46 -7.60
CA ASN A 77 -6.94 -2.38 -6.41
C ASN A 77 -6.66 -3.77 -5.81
N GLN A 78 -7.67 -4.63 -5.74
CA GLN A 78 -7.51 -6.01 -5.28
C GLN A 78 -6.56 -6.80 -6.19
N LEU A 79 -6.68 -6.63 -7.50
CA LEU A 79 -5.81 -7.28 -8.47
C LEU A 79 -4.36 -6.78 -8.35
N ALA A 80 -4.14 -5.46 -8.25
CA ALA A 80 -2.82 -4.87 -8.05
C ALA A 80 -2.18 -5.33 -6.73
N PHE A 81 -2.97 -5.42 -5.67
CA PHE A 81 -2.54 -5.97 -4.39
C PHE A 81 -2.06 -7.44 -4.52
N LEU A 82 -2.86 -8.31 -5.14
CA LEU A 82 -2.52 -9.72 -5.32
C LEU A 82 -1.27 -9.91 -6.19
N SER A 83 -1.13 -9.10 -7.25
CA SER A 83 0.04 -9.12 -8.12
C SER A 83 1.31 -8.74 -7.36
N GLN A 84 1.27 -7.66 -6.57
CA GLN A 84 2.42 -7.26 -5.75
C GLN A 84 2.72 -8.29 -4.66
N LEU A 85 1.69 -8.86 -4.04
CA LEU A 85 1.84 -9.88 -3.01
C LEU A 85 2.59 -11.12 -3.55
N LYS A 86 2.33 -11.51 -4.80
CA LYS A 86 3.05 -12.60 -5.48
C LYS A 86 4.54 -12.31 -5.64
N LYS A 87 4.89 -11.07 -6.00
CA LYS A 87 6.27 -10.64 -6.22
C LYS A 87 7.09 -10.63 -4.93
N GLY A 88 6.42 -10.46 -3.78
CA GLY A 88 7.05 -10.40 -2.48
C GLY A 88 7.50 -11.76 -1.93
N ARG A 89 8.46 -11.72 -0.98
CA ARG A 89 8.91 -12.91 -0.27
C ARG A 89 8.00 -13.17 0.93
N ILE A 90 7.01 -14.03 0.75
CA ILE A 90 6.03 -14.37 1.79
C ILE A 90 6.49 -15.61 2.56
N ASP A 91 6.41 -15.54 3.89
CA ASP A 91 6.55 -16.72 4.76
C ASP A 91 5.38 -17.67 4.55
N GLU A 92 5.68 -18.87 4.04
CA GLU A 92 4.68 -19.89 3.76
C GLU A 92 3.95 -20.37 5.01
N GLU A 93 4.63 -20.44 6.15
CA GLU A 93 4.00 -20.87 7.40
C GLU A 93 3.03 -19.82 7.90
N GLY A 94 3.40 -18.55 7.80
CA GLY A 94 2.52 -17.42 8.12
C GLY A 94 1.26 -17.41 7.26
N LEU A 95 1.38 -17.68 5.97
CA LEU A 95 0.24 -17.78 5.04
C LEU A 95 -0.62 -19.02 5.33
N LYS A 96 -0.02 -20.20 5.55
CA LYS A 96 -0.74 -21.43 5.92
C LYS A 96 -1.52 -21.27 7.23
N LYS A 97 -0.94 -20.57 8.21
CA LYS A 97 -1.61 -20.25 9.49
C LYS A 97 -2.88 -19.42 9.24
N ARG A 98 -2.79 -18.38 8.39
CA ARG A 98 -3.95 -17.53 8.03
C ARG A 98 -5.02 -18.30 7.27
N ASN A 99 -4.63 -19.12 6.31
CA ASN A 99 -5.56 -19.99 5.57
C ASN A 99 -6.32 -20.94 6.52
N LYS A 100 -5.59 -21.59 7.44
CA LYS A 100 -6.23 -22.46 8.45
C LYS A 100 -7.20 -21.68 9.35
N ALA A 101 -6.80 -20.50 9.83
CA ALA A 101 -7.64 -19.66 10.66
C ALA A 101 -8.89 -19.16 9.92
N TYR A 102 -8.77 -18.82 8.63
CA TYR A 102 -9.89 -18.42 7.78
C TYR A 102 -10.91 -19.56 7.62
N ARG A 103 -10.42 -20.78 7.30
CA ARG A 103 -11.29 -21.98 7.21
C ARG A 103 -12.01 -22.28 8.51
N ASN A 104 -11.37 -22.00 9.65
CA ASN A 104 -11.95 -22.14 10.99
C ASN A 104 -12.82 -20.93 11.38
N LYS A 105 -12.97 -19.93 10.52
CA LYS A 105 -13.73 -18.69 10.78
C LYS A 105 -13.25 -17.94 12.02
N GLU A 106 -11.95 -17.94 12.28
CA GLU A 106 -11.36 -17.22 13.40
C GLU A 106 -11.51 -15.69 13.21
N LYS A 107 -11.99 -15.00 14.23
CA LYS A 107 -12.33 -13.57 14.15
C LYS A 107 -11.17 -12.66 13.78
N TRP A 108 -9.94 -13.01 14.16
CA TRP A 108 -8.79 -12.17 13.92
C TRP A 108 -8.44 -12.10 12.42
N VAL A 109 -8.45 -13.23 11.70
CA VAL A 109 -8.16 -13.26 10.28
C VAL A 109 -9.29 -12.65 9.46
N LEU A 110 -10.54 -12.83 9.87
CA LEU A 110 -11.69 -12.19 9.23
C LEU A 110 -11.58 -10.65 9.30
N ARG A 111 -11.21 -10.12 10.48
CA ARG A 111 -10.97 -8.68 10.65
C ARG A 111 -9.77 -8.18 9.85
N GLU A 112 -8.71 -8.99 9.75
CA GLU A 112 -7.54 -8.68 8.93
C GLU A 112 -7.92 -8.52 7.46
N VAL A 113 -8.65 -9.48 6.89
CA VAL A 113 -9.14 -9.43 5.50
C VAL A 113 -10.13 -8.28 5.29
N GLU A 114 -11.07 -8.08 6.22
CA GLU A 114 -12.01 -6.97 6.17
C GLU A 114 -11.28 -5.61 6.12
N ALA A 115 -10.27 -5.42 6.98
CA ALA A 115 -9.45 -4.21 6.98
C ALA A 115 -8.74 -3.99 5.63
N LEU A 116 -8.18 -5.05 5.02
CA LEU A 116 -7.56 -4.98 3.70
C LEU A 116 -8.55 -4.46 2.65
N VAL A 117 -9.71 -5.09 2.55
CA VAL A 117 -10.72 -4.75 1.53
C VAL A 117 -11.28 -3.34 1.76
N VAL A 118 -11.60 -2.99 3.00
CA VAL A 118 -12.13 -1.66 3.35
C VAL A 118 -11.13 -0.54 3.00
N HIS A 119 -9.82 -0.74 3.18
CA HIS A 119 -8.83 0.27 2.78
C HIS A 119 -8.68 0.33 1.26
N MET A 120 -8.59 -0.83 0.58
CA MET A 120 -8.50 -0.87 -0.89
C MET A 120 -9.70 -0.22 -1.57
N SER A 121 -10.91 -0.34 -1.01
CA SER A 121 -12.11 0.29 -1.57
C SER A 121 -12.08 1.83 -1.54
N LYS A 122 -11.19 2.42 -0.74
CA LYS A 122 -11.00 3.88 -0.63
C LYS A 122 -9.88 4.41 -1.52
N TYR A 123 -9.07 3.55 -2.13
CA TYR A 123 -7.98 3.99 -2.99
C TYR A 123 -8.49 4.32 -4.39
N THR A 124 -8.07 5.46 -4.89
CA THR A 124 -8.34 5.93 -6.25
C THR A 124 -7.24 5.53 -7.25
N VAL A 125 -6.13 4.99 -6.75
CA VAL A 125 -4.93 4.65 -7.53
C VAL A 125 -4.34 3.32 -7.04
N VAL A 126 -3.91 2.50 -7.99
CA VAL A 126 -3.44 1.12 -7.73
C VAL A 126 -2.12 1.05 -6.97
N GLU A 127 -1.29 2.09 -7.04
CA GLU A 127 0.00 2.17 -6.33
C GLU A 127 -0.19 2.06 -4.81
N LYS A 128 -1.27 2.61 -4.27
CA LYS A 128 -1.59 2.43 -2.84
C LYS A 128 -1.90 0.98 -2.50
N ALA A 129 -2.56 0.25 -3.40
CA ALA A 129 -2.83 -1.16 -3.20
C ALA A 129 -1.54 -2.01 -3.26
N LYS A 130 -0.58 -1.66 -4.12
CA LYS A 130 0.75 -2.28 -4.17
C LYS A 130 1.52 -2.04 -2.86
N LEU A 131 1.55 -0.80 -2.36
CA LEU A 131 2.17 -0.46 -1.07
C LEU A 131 1.51 -1.20 0.10
N GLN A 132 0.18 -1.34 0.07
CA GLN A 132 -0.55 -2.12 1.06
C GLN A 132 -0.17 -3.60 1.03
N ALA A 133 0.11 -4.16 -0.15
CA ALA A 133 0.57 -5.55 -0.28
C ALA A 133 1.94 -5.76 0.39
N GLU A 134 2.88 -4.83 0.23
CA GLU A 134 4.18 -4.86 0.91
C GLU A 134 4.02 -4.79 2.45
N LEU A 135 3.13 -3.93 2.94
CA LEU A 135 2.81 -3.87 4.36
C LEU A 135 2.22 -5.19 4.87
N TYR A 136 1.39 -5.84 4.04
CA TYR A 136 0.78 -7.12 4.39
C TYR A 136 1.80 -8.27 4.36
N ILE A 137 2.77 -8.24 3.45
CA ILE A 137 3.92 -9.17 3.45
C ILE A 137 4.68 -9.06 4.77
N ASP A 138 4.99 -7.85 5.21
CA ASP A 138 5.68 -7.62 6.49
C ASP A 138 4.86 -8.11 7.70
N LEU A 139 3.53 -7.99 7.64
CA LEU A 139 2.64 -8.55 8.66
C LEU A 139 2.65 -10.09 8.66
N ILE A 140 2.59 -10.72 7.48
CA ILE A 140 2.65 -12.19 7.35
C ILE A 140 3.97 -12.72 7.88
N ASN A 141 5.06 -12.05 7.54
CA ASN A 141 6.43 -12.40 7.92
C ASN A 141 6.76 -12.05 9.38
N GLY A 142 5.83 -11.40 10.11
CA GLY A 142 6.04 -11.01 11.51
C GLY A 142 7.02 -9.86 11.71
N VAL A 143 7.36 -9.12 10.65
CA VAL A 143 8.22 -7.93 10.72
C VAL A 143 7.50 -6.79 11.46
N ILE A 144 6.20 -6.68 11.27
CA ILE A 144 5.34 -5.74 12.00
C ILE A 144 4.20 -6.44 12.72
N THR A 145 3.71 -5.79 13.78
CA THR A 145 2.53 -6.25 14.53
C THR A 145 1.23 -5.84 13.84
N GLN A 146 0.11 -6.46 14.21
CA GLN A 146 -1.23 -6.10 13.73
C GLN A 146 -1.56 -4.63 14.00
N ASN A 147 -1.22 -4.10 15.17
CA ASN A 147 -1.47 -2.69 15.51
C ASN A 147 -0.67 -1.77 14.58
N ARG A 148 0.61 -2.09 14.37
CA ARG A 148 1.47 -1.31 13.47
C ARG A 148 0.99 -1.37 12.03
N PHE A 149 0.51 -2.52 11.58
CA PHE A 149 -0.11 -2.67 10.26
C PHE A 149 -1.32 -1.75 10.11
N SER A 150 -2.23 -1.73 11.10
CA SER A 150 -3.40 -0.84 11.06
C SER A 150 -3.01 0.64 11.01
N GLU A 151 -2.03 1.07 11.81
CA GLU A 151 -1.48 2.44 11.76
C GLU A 151 -0.93 2.77 10.36
N CYS A 152 -0.19 1.83 9.75
CA CYS A 152 0.35 2.03 8.41
C CYS A 152 -0.73 2.13 7.33
N LEU A 153 -1.83 1.38 7.46
CA LEU A 153 -2.98 1.50 6.54
C LEU A 153 -3.63 2.88 6.63
N ASP A 154 -3.79 3.42 7.84
CA ASP A 154 -4.34 4.76 8.04
C ASP A 154 -3.42 5.84 7.45
N ILE A 155 -2.10 5.71 7.65
CA ILE A 155 -1.11 6.60 7.02
C ILE A 155 -1.22 6.52 5.50
N LEU A 156 -1.23 5.32 4.93
CA LEU A 156 -1.30 5.11 3.48
C LEU A 156 -2.58 5.70 2.87
N LEU A 157 -3.69 5.62 3.60
CA LEU A 157 -4.95 6.23 3.16
C LEU A 157 -4.81 7.74 2.96
N HIS A 158 -4.12 8.43 3.87
CA HIS A 158 -3.98 9.88 3.88
C HIS A 158 -2.73 10.41 3.14
N LEU A 159 -1.80 9.53 2.78
CA LEU A 159 -0.59 9.88 2.03
C LEU A 159 -0.94 10.29 0.59
N PHE A 160 -0.46 11.45 0.16
CA PHE A 160 -0.49 11.84 -1.26
C PHE A 160 0.69 11.20 -1.99
N LEU A 161 0.43 10.48 -3.07
CA LEU A 161 1.49 9.82 -3.85
C LEU A 161 2.47 10.83 -4.46
N SER A 162 1.99 12.04 -4.80
CA SER A 162 2.84 13.14 -5.26
C SER A 162 3.89 13.59 -4.23
N ASP A 163 3.71 13.26 -2.95
CA ASP A 163 4.63 13.65 -1.89
C ASP A 163 5.74 12.58 -1.67
N ILE A 164 5.56 11.37 -2.23
CA ILE A 164 6.52 10.25 -2.12
C ILE A 164 7.92 10.62 -2.62
N PRO A 165 8.11 11.22 -3.81
CA PRO A 165 9.44 11.60 -4.28
C PRO A 165 10.17 12.52 -3.29
N HIS A 166 9.44 13.45 -2.66
CA HIS A 166 10.01 14.37 -1.68
C HIS A 166 10.40 13.66 -0.38
N LEU A 167 9.57 12.70 0.08
CA LEU A 167 9.90 11.87 1.24
C LEU A 167 11.17 11.05 1.00
N LEU A 168 11.28 10.40 -0.17
CA LEU A 168 12.46 9.61 -0.54
C LEU A 168 13.71 10.48 -0.66
N GLU A 169 13.59 11.69 -1.22
CA GLU A 169 14.71 12.61 -1.38
C GLU A 169 15.21 13.14 -0.03
N ILE A 170 14.31 13.45 0.91
CA ILE A 170 14.68 13.82 2.29
C ILE A 170 15.40 12.65 2.96
N TYR A 171 14.85 11.45 2.87
CA TYR A 171 15.43 10.25 3.46
C TYR A 171 16.82 9.94 2.87
N GLN A 172 16.96 10.00 1.55
CA GLN A 172 18.26 9.77 0.89
C GLN A 172 19.31 10.80 1.32
N ALA A 173 18.91 12.06 1.43
CA ALA A 173 19.80 13.11 1.90
C ALA A 173 20.27 12.89 3.35
N GLU A 174 19.42 12.29 4.21
CA GLU A 174 19.79 11.90 5.57
C GLU A 174 20.78 10.72 5.57
N VAL A 175 20.57 9.74 4.70
CA VAL A 175 21.46 8.57 4.58
C VAL A 175 22.85 8.97 4.06
N ASP A 176 22.89 9.83 3.01
CA ASP A 176 24.15 10.25 2.36
C ASP A 176 25.01 11.15 3.28
N ALA A 177 24.38 11.86 4.20
CA ALA A 177 25.09 12.87 4.98
C ALA A 177 25.95 12.29 6.13
N ASN A 178 25.84 11.00 6.49
CA ASN A 178 26.61 10.37 7.58
C ASN A 178 26.69 11.27 8.84
N LEU A 179 25.57 11.86 9.25
CA LEU A 179 25.35 13.17 9.83
C LEU A 179 26.12 13.43 11.14
N THR A 180 27.12 14.27 11.06
CA THR A 180 27.56 15.07 12.21
C THR A 180 26.58 16.22 12.45
N GLU A 181 26.57 16.80 13.67
CA GLU A 181 25.65 17.91 14.04
C GLU A 181 25.78 19.14 13.09
N ALA A 182 26.98 19.39 12.57
CA ALA A 182 27.24 20.46 11.58
C ALA A 182 26.63 20.15 10.20
N ASP A 183 26.61 18.89 9.82
CA ASP A 183 26.06 18.46 8.54
C ASP A 183 24.53 18.54 8.52
N TRP A 184 23.88 18.35 9.67
CA TRP A 184 22.45 18.59 9.85
C TRP A 184 22.01 20.01 9.48
N LEU A 185 22.77 21.04 9.91
CA LEU A 185 22.48 22.44 9.61
C LEU A 185 22.57 22.70 8.10
N ASN A 186 23.59 22.16 7.42
CA ASN A 186 23.78 22.33 5.99
C ASN A 186 22.72 21.56 5.19
N LEU A 187 22.40 20.34 5.60
CA LEU A 187 21.35 19.53 4.99
C LEU A 187 20.00 20.24 5.09
N ASN A 188 19.66 20.75 6.26
CA ASN A 188 18.39 21.43 6.48
C ASN A 188 18.26 22.73 5.71
N LYS A 189 19.33 23.51 5.55
CA LYS A 189 19.34 24.66 4.61
C LYS A 189 19.03 24.20 3.19
N LYS A 190 19.61 23.10 2.75
CA LYS A 190 19.37 22.53 1.41
C LYS A 190 17.94 22.01 1.28
N ILE A 191 17.41 21.32 2.29
CA ILE A 191 16.03 20.84 2.33
C ILE A 191 15.04 22.02 2.30
N ASN A 192 15.21 23.00 3.21
CA ASN A 192 14.29 24.14 3.31
C ASN A 192 14.28 25.04 2.06
N THR A 193 15.37 25.08 1.29
CA THR A 193 15.41 25.81 0.01
C THR A 193 14.86 25.00 -1.16
N LYS A 194 14.80 23.68 -1.06
CA LYS A 194 14.44 22.79 -2.16
C LYS A 194 13.00 22.30 -2.06
N PHE A 195 12.46 22.11 -0.86
CA PHE A 195 11.16 21.51 -0.66
C PHE A 195 10.09 22.51 -0.28
N ASP A 196 8.90 22.32 -0.86
CA ASP A 196 7.71 23.09 -0.47
C ASP A 196 7.34 22.74 0.99
N ALA A 197 7.29 23.79 1.82
CA ALA A 197 6.88 23.68 3.21
C ALA A 197 5.48 23.02 3.38
N THR A 198 4.61 23.13 2.39
CA THR A 198 3.28 22.51 2.38
C THR A 198 3.40 21.01 2.30
N ILE A 199 4.29 20.48 1.45
CA ILE A 199 4.55 19.04 1.32
C ILE A 199 5.11 18.51 2.64
N CYS A 200 6.13 19.17 3.21
CA CYS A 200 6.71 18.75 4.48
C CYS A 200 5.65 18.72 5.61
N ARG A 201 4.75 19.70 5.67
CA ARG A 201 3.66 19.72 6.66
C ARG A 201 2.66 18.58 6.46
N ARG A 202 2.32 18.24 5.21
CA ARG A 202 1.44 17.08 4.92
C ARG A 202 2.09 15.77 5.35
N LEU A 203 3.37 15.55 5.02
CA LEU A 203 4.13 14.37 5.44
C LEU A 203 4.27 14.29 6.97
N MET A 204 4.43 15.44 7.63
CA MET A 204 4.45 15.52 9.10
C MET A 204 3.06 15.20 9.69
N ALA A 205 1.98 15.69 9.07
CA ALA A 205 0.62 15.45 9.54
C ALA A 205 0.24 13.97 9.51
N VAL A 206 0.81 13.19 8.58
CA VAL A 206 0.63 11.73 8.54
C VAL A 206 1.73 10.97 9.31
N GLY A 207 2.62 11.67 10.03
CA GLY A 207 3.63 11.08 10.90
C GLY A 207 4.87 10.53 10.19
N LEU A 208 5.10 10.86 8.91
CA LEU A 208 6.27 10.42 8.14
C LEU A 208 7.49 11.32 8.35
N LEU A 209 7.29 12.56 8.74
CA LEU A 209 8.34 13.50 9.11
C LEU A 209 8.15 13.98 10.55
N HIS A 210 9.25 14.39 11.18
CA HIS A 210 9.28 15.16 12.42
C HIS A 210 9.84 16.54 12.15
N GLN A 211 9.34 17.53 12.89
CA GLN A 211 9.94 18.83 12.95
C GLN A 211 10.92 18.89 14.12
N LEU A 212 12.17 19.20 13.86
CA LEU A 212 13.15 19.48 14.90
C LEU A 212 13.20 20.98 15.17
N HIS A 213 13.16 21.34 16.43
CA HIS A 213 13.40 22.72 16.89
C HIS A 213 14.82 22.78 17.43
N PRO A 214 15.76 23.46 16.74
CA PRO A 214 17.09 23.63 17.31
C PRO A 214 16.97 24.44 18.62
N MET A 215 17.39 23.84 19.72
CA MET A 215 17.55 24.53 21.00
C MET A 215 18.78 25.45 20.95
N SER A 216 18.81 26.42 20.07
CA SER A 216 19.90 27.39 20.05
C SER A 216 19.35 28.78 20.29
N PHE A 217 19.84 29.39 21.34
CA PHE A 217 19.64 30.79 21.69
C PHE A 217 20.07 31.68 20.51
N GLY A 218 19.11 32.30 19.84
CA GLY A 218 19.36 33.50 19.02
C GLY A 218 19.39 33.37 17.52
N PHE A 219 19.01 32.23 16.91
CA PHE A 219 18.91 32.09 15.44
C PHE A 219 17.48 31.84 14.96
N SER A 220 17.19 32.31 13.76
CA SER A 220 15.88 32.22 13.11
C SER A 220 15.26 30.84 13.25
N MET A 221 13.95 30.80 13.56
CA MET A 221 13.15 29.58 13.63
C MET A 221 12.98 28.96 12.22
N ASP A 222 14.05 28.45 11.63
CA ASP A 222 13.94 27.64 10.45
C ASP A 222 13.38 26.28 10.86
N ASN A 223 12.31 25.87 10.21
CA ASN A 223 11.69 24.58 10.45
C ASN A 223 12.58 23.49 9.86
N TYR A 224 13.13 22.63 10.71
CA TYR A 224 13.92 21.48 10.28
C TYR A 224 13.03 20.23 10.23
N PHE A 225 12.98 19.57 9.10
CA PHE A 225 12.24 18.34 8.91
C PHE A 225 13.19 17.15 8.77
N VAL A 226 12.87 16.06 9.46
CA VAL A 226 13.61 14.80 9.38
C VAL A 226 12.63 13.65 9.25
N THR A 227 13.06 12.55 8.64
CA THR A 227 12.23 11.35 8.55
C THR A 227 12.02 10.75 9.93
N SER A 228 10.77 10.47 10.27
CA SER A 228 10.43 9.70 11.45
C SER A 228 10.83 8.21 11.26
N ASP A 229 10.82 7.42 12.34
CA ASP A 229 11.02 5.96 12.21
C ASP A 229 9.94 5.33 11.32
N THR A 230 8.72 5.87 11.36
CA THR A 230 7.64 5.49 10.45
C THR A 230 7.94 5.91 9.02
N GLY A 231 8.48 7.11 8.82
CA GLY A 231 8.91 7.60 7.50
C GLY A 231 10.02 6.75 6.90
N LYS A 232 11.03 6.39 7.67
CA LYS A 232 12.11 5.47 7.24
C LYS A 232 11.56 4.10 6.85
N TYR A 233 10.63 3.57 7.63
CA TYR A 233 9.95 2.33 7.31
C TYR A 233 9.15 2.44 6.00
N PHE A 234 8.36 3.51 5.80
CA PHE A 234 7.66 3.74 4.55
C PHE A 234 8.61 3.90 3.36
N CYS A 235 9.75 4.58 3.51
CA CYS A 235 10.78 4.65 2.46
C CYS A 235 11.25 3.25 2.04
N SER A 236 11.49 2.35 2.99
CA SER A 236 11.88 0.96 2.69
C SER A 236 10.78 0.18 1.94
N ILE A 237 9.51 0.38 2.30
CA ILE A 237 8.35 -0.21 1.60
C ILE A 237 8.28 0.30 0.15
N ILE A 238 8.38 1.62 -0.02
CA ILE A 238 8.32 2.28 -1.34
C ILE A 238 9.47 1.80 -2.23
N GLN A 239 10.69 1.72 -1.70
CA GLN A 239 11.86 1.25 -2.44
C GLN A 239 11.70 -0.21 -2.90
N ARG A 240 11.10 -1.07 -2.09
CA ARG A 240 10.78 -2.46 -2.50
C ARG A 240 9.80 -2.49 -3.67
N CYS A 241 8.74 -1.67 -3.63
CA CYS A 241 7.79 -1.59 -4.75
C CYS A 241 8.48 -1.15 -6.05
N ILE A 242 9.38 -0.15 -5.99
CA ILE A 242 10.07 0.39 -7.16
C ILE A 242 11.10 -0.61 -7.71
N SER A 243 11.88 -1.27 -6.84
CA SER A 243 12.92 -2.22 -7.27
C SER A 243 12.34 -3.43 -7.98
N VAL A 244 11.15 -3.88 -7.59
CA VAL A 244 10.46 -4.99 -8.24
C VAL A 244 10.00 -4.63 -9.66
N GLU A 245 9.64 -3.37 -9.92
CA GLU A 245 9.25 -2.91 -11.26
C GLU A 245 10.46 -2.80 -12.21
N SER A 246 11.66 -2.49 -11.70
CA SER A 246 12.88 -2.39 -12.52
C SER A 246 13.47 -3.74 -12.96
N ASP A 247 13.17 -4.82 -12.26
CA ASP A 247 13.67 -6.17 -12.61
C ASP A 247 12.84 -6.84 -13.72
N GLU A 248 11.71 -6.27 -14.13
CA GLU A 248 10.82 -6.79 -15.18
C GLU A 248 11.10 -6.20 -16.57
N ASP A 249 11.90 -5.12 -16.67
CA ASP A 249 12.27 -4.46 -17.94
C ASP A 249 13.52 -5.10 -18.61
N PHE A 250 14.00 -6.26 -18.15
CA PHE A 250 15.09 -7.05 -18.72
C PHE A 250 14.56 -8.47 -19.07
#